data_c81f69e04c110ed4bc703a3bcf55f8d3
#
_entry.id   c81f69e04c110ed4bc703a3bcf55f8d3
#
_cell.length_a   1.000
_cell.length_b   1.000
_cell.length_c   1.000
_cell.angle_alpha   90.00
_cell.angle_beta   90.00
_cell.angle_gamma   90.00
#
_symmetry.space_group_name_H-M   'P 1'
#
loop_
_entity.id
_entity.type
_entity.pdbx_description
1 polymer ?
#
loop_
_entity_poly.entity_id
_entity_poly.type
_entity_poly.pdbx_seq_one_letter_code
_entity_poly.pdbx_strand_id
1 'polypeptide(L)'
;MRPLKFFVSQSLVLRVLPLLAITCLLLMPQLARCTDDASSHDMSGMHDGMSMPMDNSADETPAKLLADKRESEFNHHLAGLLVLAAGIFMIAEGNIRARRPLVRQAWPLCFLLSGLFVLVFSDTELWPFNSQSWYFGLTHHAEVLQHKAFAVLLLALGVIELLRARGTLKAGWWGYVFPAIAMVGSVILLFHDHQGHAHGADHMEVMRRIQSEHLGFAVTGFGIALTKGLAETPSAWRAFFKRLFPTLLLVLGALLLVYVE
;
A
#
# COMPACT_ATOMS: atom_id res chain seq x y z
N MET A 1 -8.49 -13.22 -36.85
CA MET A 1 -8.39 -12.09 -35.93
C MET A 1 -6.96 -11.95 -35.44
N ARG A 2 -6.24 -10.89 -35.85
CA ARG A 2 -4.87 -10.63 -35.38
C ARG A 2 -4.94 -10.09 -33.97
N PRO A 3 -4.19 -10.62 -32.97
CA PRO A 3 -4.19 -10.06 -31.64
C PRO A 3 -3.62 -8.64 -31.69
N LEU A 4 -4.34 -7.70 -31.11
CA LEU A 4 -3.86 -6.33 -30.87
C LEU A 4 -2.60 -6.42 -30.00
N LYS A 5 -1.42 -6.26 -30.62
CA LYS A 5 -0.16 -6.14 -29.88
C LYS A 5 -0.15 -4.75 -29.24
N PHE A 6 -0.57 -4.65 -27.99
CA PHE A 6 -0.29 -3.47 -27.17
C PHE A 6 1.24 -3.38 -27.01
N PHE A 7 1.87 -2.60 -27.86
CA PHE A 7 3.28 -2.27 -27.80
C PHE A 7 3.49 -1.19 -26.74
N VAL A 8 3.49 -1.59 -25.47
CA VAL A 8 4.05 -0.71 -24.43
C VAL A 8 5.56 -0.75 -24.63
N SER A 9 6.11 0.34 -25.13
CA SER A 9 7.54 0.47 -25.43
C SER A 9 8.35 0.27 -24.13
N GLN A 10 9.41 -0.53 -24.16
CA GLN A 10 10.37 -0.66 -23.05
C GLN A 10 10.91 0.71 -22.61
N SER A 11 11.01 1.67 -23.55
CA SER A 11 11.42 3.04 -23.28
C SER A 11 10.44 3.81 -22.37
N LEU A 12 9.13 3.51 -22.44
CA LEU A 12 8.14 4.14 -21.56
C LEU A 12 8.30 3.64 -20.11
N VAL A 13 8.47 2.34 -19.92
CA VAL A 13 8.66 1.74 -18.59
C VAL A 13 9.97 2.22 -17.95
N LEU A 14 11.07 2.31 -18.73
CA LEU A 14 12.36 2.85 -18.28
C LEU A 14 12.28 4.34 -17.88
N ARG A 15 11.36 5.10 -18.45
CA ARG A 15 11.14 6.52 -18.08
C ARG A 15 10.22 6.66 -16.88
N VAL A 16 9.22 5.81 -16.74
CA VAL A 16 8.23 5.88 -15.65
C VAL A 16 8.82 5.37 -14.34
N LEU A 17 9.65 4.32 -14.37
CA LEU A 17 10.21 3.72 -13.14
C LEU A 17 11.08 4.69 -12.31
N PRO A 18 12.06 5.42 -12.90
CA PRO A 18 12.82 6.40 -12.13
C PRO A 18 11.95 7.58 -11.65
N LEU A 19 10.94 7.99 -12.42
CA LEU A 19 9.97 9.00 -11.98
C LEU A 19 9.20 8.52 -10.76
N LEU A 20 8.72 7.28 -10.74
CA LEU A 20 8.05 6.68 -9.60
C LEU A 20 8.99 6.57 -8.38
N ALA A 21 10.23 6.12 -8.58
CA ALA A 21 11.23 6.05 -7.52
C ALA A 21 11.58 7.43 -6.95
N ILE A 22 11.75 8.43 -7.83
CA ILE A 22 12.02 9.83 -7.43
C ILE A 22 10.79 10.39 -6.70
N THR A 23 9.57 10.13 -7.17
CA THR A 23 8.35 10.58 -6.50
C THR A 23 8.24 9.97 -5.11
N CYS A 24 8.48 8.67 -4.94
CA CYS A 24 8.53 8.02 -3.62
C CYS A 24 9.63 8.62 -2.73
N LEU A 25 10.82 8.89 -3.28
CA LEU A 25 11.93 9.47 -2.53
C LEU A 25 11.64 10.93 -2.10
N LEU A 26 10.96 11.71 -2.94
CA LEU A 26 10.54 13.08 -2.64
C LEU A 26 9.37 13.13 -1.64
N LEU A 27 8.55 12.09 -1.56
CA LEU A 27 7.46 11.98 -0.59
C LEU A 27 7.97 11.66 0.83
N MET A 28 9.10 10.96 0.96
CA MET A 28 9.68 10.60 2.28
C MET A 28 9.95 11.79 3.21
N PRO A 29 10.60 12.90 2.76
CA PRO A 29 10.82 14.05 3.64
C PRO A 29 9.52 14.81 3.98
N GLN A 30 8.47 14.70 3.19
CA GLN A 30 7.18 15.30 3.50
C GLN A 30 6.41 14.50 4.56
N LEU A 31 6.51 13.17 4.53
CA LEU A 31 6.00 12.30 5.58
C LEU A 31 6.62 12.61 6.95
N ALA A 32 7.96 12.81 6.99
CA ALA A 32 8.66 13.18 8.22
C ALA A 32 8.21 14.55 8.75
N ARG A 33 7.95 15.54 7.87
CA ARG A 33 7.48 16.88 8.29
C ARG A 33 6.05 16.84 8.82
N CYS A 34 5.16 16.04 8.25
CA CYS A 34 3.79 15.91 8.75
C CYS A 34 3.76 15.32 10.18
N THR A 35 4.71 14.45 10.55
CA THR A 35 4.81 13.90 11.90
C THR A 35 5.38 14.89 12.91
N ASP A 36 6.27 15.82 12.49
CA ASP A 36 6.88 16.83 13.36
C ASP A 36 5.91 17.97 13.71
N ASP A 37 5.04 18.38 12.77
CA ASP A 37 4.04 19.43 13.01
C ASP A 37 2.94 18.99 14.00
N ALA A 38 2.65 17.69 14.09
CA ALA A 38 1.69 17.16 15.05
C ALA A 38 2.21 17.15 16.49
N SER A 39 3.54 17.23 16.72
CA SER A 39 4.16 17.16 18.05
C SER A 39 4.48 18.53 18.67
N SER A 40 4.26 19.66 17.99
CA SER A 40 4.70 21.00 18.42
C SER A 40 3.57 21.95 18.84
N HIS A 41 2.41 21.46 19.33
CA HIS A 41 1.47 22.31 20.06
C HIS A 41 2.00 22.55 21.47
N ASP A 42 2.83 23.57 21.59
CA ASP A 42 3.32 24.13 22.84
C ASP A 42 2.16 24.70 23.68
N MET A 43 1.97 24.13 24.85
CA MET A 43 0.99 24.54 25.86
C MET A 43 1.49 25.72 26.68
N SER A 44 1.91 26.82 26.04
CA SER A 44 2.26 28.04 26.75
C SER A 44 1.45 29.24 26.25
N GLY A 45 0.32 29.50 26.87
CA GLY A 45 -0.49 30.70 26.57
C GLY A 45 -1.81 30.76 27.32
N MET A 46 -1.79 30.65 28.65
CA MET A 46 -2.89 31.15 29.50
C MET A 46 -2.65 32.64 29.72
N HIS A 47 -3.44 33.51 29.10
CA HIS A 47 -4.18 34.64 29.68
C HIS A 47 -4.78 35.56 28.61
N ASP A 48 -6.00 35.93 28.91
CA ASP A 48 -6.83 37.04 28.46
C ASP A 48 -7.77 36.84 27.29
N GLY A 49 -8.99 36.75 27.71
CA GLY A 49 -10.21 37.39 27.28
C GLY A 49 -10.56 37.54 25.80
N MET A 50 -11.71 36.99 25.46
CA MET A 50 -12.66 37.37 24.40
C MET A 50 -12.54 36.68 23.04
N SER A 51 -13.65 36.05 22.70
CA SER A 51 -14.05 35.50 21.40
C SER A 51 -13.18 34.38 20.89
N MET A 52 -13.48 33.17 21.34
CA MET A 52 -13.08 31.94 20.66
C MET A 52 -13.63 31.96 19.22
N PRO A 53 -12.79 31.81 18.18
CA PRO A 53 -13.28 31.21 16.97
C PRO A 53 -13.76 29.82 17.36
N MET A 54 -14.99 29.46 17.02
CA MET A 54 -15.45 28.08 17.14
C MET A 54 -14.46 27.21 16.38
N ASP A 55 -13.58 26.54 17.11
CA ASP A 55 -12.76 25.47 16.61
C ASP A 55 -13.72 24.37 16.16
N ASN A 56 -13.82 24.16 14.86
CA ASN A 56 -14.65 23.11 14.26
C ASN A 56 -14.15 21.68 14.58
N SER A 57 -13.17 21.54 15.48
CA SER A 57 -12.67 20.25 15.99
C SER A 57 -13.63 19.58 16.98
N ALA A 58 -14.74 20.24 17.36
CA ALA A 58 -15.64 19.77 18.43
C ALA A 58 -16.73 18.81 17.95
N ASP A 59 -16.79 18.37 16.71
CA ASP A 59 -17.95 17.61 16.21
C ASP A 59 -17.60 16.33 15.44
N GLU A 60 -16.61 15.54 15.93
CA GLU A 60 -16.53 14.14 15.54
C GLU A 60 -17.60 13.36 16.29
N THR A 61 -18.76 13.27 15.65
CA THR A 61 -19.87 12.50 16.23
C THR A 61 -19.44 11.02 16.31
N PRO A 62 -19.88 10.28 17.36
CA PRO A 62 -19.62 8.85 17.49
C PRO A 62 -20.02 8.04 16.23
N ALA A 63 -21.00 8.55 15.49
CA ALA A 63 -21.43 7.95 14.23
C ALA A 63 -20.39 8.10 13.12
N LYS A 64 -19.67 9.24 13.05
CA LYS A 64 -18.60 9.45 12.07
C LYS A 64 -17.40 8.55 12.38
N LEU A 65 -16.94 8.51 13.62
CA LEU A 65 -15.85 7.62 14.04
C LEU A 65 -16.14 6.14 13.70
N LEU A 66 -17.39 5.70 13.92
CA LEU A 66 -17.78 4.34 13.57
C LEU A 66 -17.83 4.10 12.04
N ALA A 67 -18.17 5.12 11.26
CA ALA A 67 -18.15 5.04 9.79
C ALA A 67 -16.73 4.96 9.28
N ASP A 68 -15.82 5.80 9.76
CA ASP A 68 -14.40 5.84 9.37
C ASP A 68 -13.71 4.51 9.71
N LYS A 69 -13.94 3.98 10.90
CA LYS A 69 -13.47 2.64 11.30
C LYS A 69 -13.94 1.55 10.34
N ARG A 70 -15.24 1.50 10.00
CA ARG A 70 -15.79 0.50 9.09
C ARG A 70 -15.19 0.62 7.68
N GLU A 71 -14.93 1.84 7.23
CA GLU A 71 -14.30 2.10 5.96
C GLU A 71 -12.86 1.60 5.95
N SER A 72 -12.08 1.91 6.98
CA SER A 72 -10.72 1.42 7.17
C SER A 72 -10.66 -0.11 7.16
N GLU A 73 -11.48 -0.78 7.99
CA GLU A 73 -11.58 -2.24 8.03
C GLU A 73 -11.94 -2.83 6.66
N PHE A 74 -12.95 -2.27 5.97
CA PHE A 74 -13.36 -2.72 4.65
C PHE A 74 -12.23 -2.60 3.61
N ASN A 75 -11.49 -1.50 3.65
CA ASN A 75 -10.37 -1.26 2.74
C ASN A 75 -9.25 -2.30 2.93
N HIS A 76 -8.90 -2.60 4.18
CA HIS A 76 -7.92 -3.63 4.52
C HIS A 76 -8.39 -5.03 4.12
N HIS A 77 -9.65 -5.37 4.40
CA HIS A 77 -10.21 -6.66 4.02
C HIS A 77 -10.24 -6.90 2.51
N LEU A 78 -10.64 -5.88 1.73
CA LEU A 78 -10.66 -6.02 0.27
C LEU A 78 -9.24 -6.11 -0.31
N ALA A 79 -8.31 -5.29 0.19
CA ALA A 79 -6.90 -5.41 -0.19
C ALA A 79 -6.34 -6.79 0.18
N GLY A 80 -6.67 -7.29 1.39
CA GLY A 80 -6.31 -8.63 1.87
C GLY A 80 -6.83 -9.75 0.97
N LEU A 81 -8.10 -9.66 0.55
CA LEU A 81 -8.69 -10.63 -0.39
C LEU A 81 -7.92 -10.67 -1.73
N LEU A 82 -7.57 -9.51 -2.27
CA LEU A 82 -6.83 -9.42 -3.53
C LEU A 82 -5.39 -9.94 -3.40
N VAL A 83 -4.70 -9.64 -2.29
CA VAL A 83 -3.35 -10.15 -2.02
C VAL A 83 -3.38 -11.67 -1.79
N LEU A 84 -4.37 -12.18 -1.07
CA LEU A 84 -4.58 -13.62 -0.88
C LEU A 84 -4.81 -14.32 -2.23
N ALA A 85 -5.69 -13.75 -3.07
CA ALA A 85 -5.96 -14.27 -4.42
C ALA A 85 -4.68 -14.29 -5.27
N ALA A 86 -3.83 -13.24 -5.19
CA ALA A 86 -2.54 -13.21 -5.88
C ALA A 86 -1.65 -14.39 -5.44
N GLY A 87 -1.53 -14.64 -4.14
CA GLY A 87 -0.78 -15.79 -3.61
C GLY A 87 -1.30 -17.13 -4.11
N ILE A 88 -2.64 -17.33 -4.10
CA ILE A 88 -3.30 -18.53 -4.63
C ILE A 88 -3.00 -18.72 -6.13
N PHE A 89 -3.15 -17.67 -6.95
CA PHE A 89 -2.87 -17.74 -8.39
C PHE A 89 -1.40 -18.05 -8.68
N MET A 90 -0.46 -17.53 -7.90
CA MET A 90 0.95 -17.85 -8.03
C MET A 90 1.25 -19.32 -7.72
N ILE A 91 0.65 -19.88 -6.68
CA ILE A 91 0.79 -21.30 -6.35
C ILE A 91 0.16 -22.15 -7.46
N ALA A 92 -1.02 -21.76 -7.95
CA ALA A 92 -1.70 -22.43 -9.05
C ALA A 92 -0.87 -22.37 -10.35
N GLU A 93 -0.22 -21.23 -10.65
CA GLU A 93 0.70 -21.10 -11.79
C GLU A 93 1.82 -22.15 -11.72
N GLY A 94 2.42 -22.34 -10.55
CA GLY A 94 3.48 -23.33 -10.36
C GLY A 94 3.04 -24.77 -10.71
N ASN A 95 1.78 -25.07 -10.48
CA ASN A 95 1.22 -26.41 -10.68
C ASN A 95 0.61 -26.63 -12.09
N ILE A 96 0.09 -25.57 -12.73
CA ILE A 96 -0.74 -25.66 -13.96
C ILE A 96 -0.01 -25.04 -15.18
N ARG A 97 1.18 -24.55 -15.00
CA ARG A 97 1.97 -23.70 -15.95
C ARG A 97 1.97 -24.15 -17.41
N ALA A 98 1.89 -25.44 -17.67
CA ALA A 98 1.96 -25.98 -19.02
C ALA A 98 0.65 -25.85 -19.83
N ARG A 99 -0.49 -25.50 -19.21
CA ARG A 99 -1.81 -25.63 -19.84
C ARG A 99 -2.64 -24.35 -19.97
N ARG A 100 -2.36 -23.29 -19.17
CA ARG A 100 -3.20 -22.06 -19.18
C ARG A 100 -2.38 -20.78 -19.01
N PRO A 101 -2.04 -20.09 -20.11
CA PRO A 101 -1.28 -18.83 -20.06
C PRO A 101 -2.00 -17.71 -19.29
N LEU A 102 -3.33 -17.79 -19.17
CA LEU A 102 -4.12 -16.79 -18.43
C LEU A 102 -3.85 -16.82 -16.91
N VAL A 103 -3.57 -17.99 -16.32
CA VAL A 103 -3.26 -18.09 -14.89
C VAL A 103 -2.01 -17.31 -14.53
N ARG A 104 -1.03 -17.26 -15.43
CA ARG A 104 0.21 -16.49 -15.27
C ARG A 104 -0.03 -14.99 -15.18
N GLN A 105 -1.14 -14.48 -15.75
CA GLN A 105 -1.48 -13.06 -15.74
C GLN A 105 -2.43 -12.71 -14.60
N ALA A 106 -3.06 -13.69 -13.95
CA ALA A 106 -4.09 -13.47 -12.95
C ALA A 106 -3.53 -12.79 -11.69
N TRP A 107 -2.39 -13.24 -11.17
CA TRP A 107 -1.84 -12.67 -9.94
C TRP A 107 -1.34 -11.22 -10.10
N PRO A 108 -0.70 -10.78 -11.22
CA PRO A 108 -0.39 -9.36 -11.41
C PRO A 108 -1.65 -8.48 -11.53
N LEU A 109 -2.75 -9.03 -12.07
CA LEU A 109 -4.02 -8.33 -12.13
C LEU A 109 -4.61 -8.07 -10.74
N CYS A 110 -4.39 -8.95 -9.77
CA CYS A 110 -4.81 -8.71 -8.39
C CYS A 110 -4.14 -7.46 -7.80
N PHE A 111 -2.84 -7.25 -8.07
CA PHE A 111 -2.13 -6.04 -7.63
C PHE A 111 -2.63 -4.79 -8.36
N LEU A 112 -2.94 -4.88 -9.65
CA LEU A 112 -3.55 -3.76 -10.39
C LEU A 112 -4.91 -3.38 -9.83
N LEU A 113 -5.76 -4.37 -9.55
CA LEU A 113 -7.08 -4.14 -8.96
C LEU A 113 -6.95 -3.56 -7.55
N SER A 114 -6.04 -4.08 -6.73
CA SER A 114 -5.77 -3.55 -5.39
C SER A 114 -5.27 -2.10 -5.45
N GLY A 115 -4.30 -1.82 -6.33
CA GLY A 115 -3.78 -0.46 -6.50
C GLY A 115 -4.83 0.53 -7.01
N LEU A 116 -5.68 0.11 -7.96
CA LEU A 116 -6.78 0.94 -8.46
C LEU A 116 -7.82 1.19 -7.37
N PHE A 117 -8.16 0.16 -6.59
CA PHE A 117 -9.08 0.28 -5.47
C PHE A 117 -8.56 1.25 -4.41
N VAL A 118 -7.33 1.08 -3.94
CA VAL A 118 -6.72 1.98 -2.94
C VAL A 118 -6.60 3.41 -3.51
N LEU A 119 -6.26 3.57 -4.80
CA LEU A 119 -6.17 4.91 -5.40
C LEU A 119 -7.49 5.67 -5.33
N VAL A 120 -8.61 4.98 -5.53
CA VAL A 120 -9.94 5.59 -5.71
C VAL A 120 -10.72 5.63 -4.40
N PHE A 121 -10.67 4.56 -3.60
CA PHE A 121 -11.60 4.34 -2.50
C PHE A 121 -10.98 4.40 -1.11
N SER A 122 -9.66 4.57 -0.95
CA SER A 122 -9.03 4.59 0.38
C SER A 122 -9.34 5.85 1.20
N ASP A 123 -9.70 6.95 0.55
CA ASP A 123 -9.87 8.25 1.20
C ASP A 123 -11.11 8.93 0.60
N THR A 124 -12.28 8.62 1.15
CA THR A 124 -13.58 9.07 0.61
C THR A 124 -13.89 10.54 0.88
N GLU A 125 -13.12 11.22 1.74
CA GLU A 125 -13.18 12.66 1.91
C GLU A 125 -12.63 13.44 0.72
N LEU A 126 -11.86 12.80 -0.14
CA LEU A 126 -11.32 13.43 -1.34
C LEU A 126 -12.34 13.47 -2.48
N TRP A 127 -12.16 14.46 -3.36
CA TRP A 127 -12.89 14.47 -4.62
C TRP A 127 -12.60 13.19 -5.44
N PRO A 128 -13.55 12.52 -6.09
CA PRO A 128 -14.92 12.98 -6.41
C PRO A 128 -15.98 12.64 -5.34
N PHE A 129 -15.66 11.94 -4.27
CA PHE A 129 -16.65 11.49 -3.31
C PHE A 129 -17.06 12.60 -2.34
N ASN A 130 -16.13 13.50 -1.99
CA ASN A 130 -16.38 14.63 -1.12
C ASN A 130 -15.70 15.91 -1.66
N SER A 131 -15.76 16.99 -0.89
CA SER A 131 -15.32 18.33 -1.30
C SER A 131 -13.83 18.60 -1.14
N GLN A 132 -13.08 17.74 -0.42
CA GLN A 132 -11.66 17.95 -0.17
C GLN A 132 -10.82 17.77 -1.45
N SER A 133 -9.94 18.73 -1.71
CA SER A 133 -9.06 18.64 -2.87
C SER A 133 -7.91 17.65 -2.64
N TRP A 134 -7.48 16.96 -3.70
CA TRP A 134 -6.31 16.07 -3.65
C TRP A 134 -5.04 16.78 -3.18
N TYR A 135 -4.86 18.03 -3.62
CA TYR A 135 -3.68 18.81 -3.21
C TYR A 135 -3.65 19.00 -1.69
N PHE A 136 -4.78 19.37 -1.10
CA PHE A 136 -4.89 19.56 0.34
C PHE A 136 -4.67 18.23 1.08
N GLY A 137 -5.35 17.15 0.69
CA GLY A 137 -5.18 15.83 1.30
C GLY A 137 -3.73 15.34 1.27
N LEU A 138 -3.06 15.43 0.10
CA LEU A 138 -1.67 14.97 -0.04
C LEU A 138 -0.65 15.81 0.72
N THR A 139 -0.94 17.08 1.04
CA THR A 139 0.01 17.99 1.70
C THR A 139 -0.22 18.15 3.20
N HIS A 140 -1.43 17.85 3.70
CA HIS A 140 -1.80 18.09 5.10
C HIS A 140 -2.19 16.80 5.85
N HIS A 141 -2.45 15.69 5.14
CA HIS A 141 -2.80 14.41 5.75
C HIS A 141 -1.79 13.33 5.36
N ALA A 142 -0.94 12.94 6.32
CA ALA A 142 0.10 11.92 6.10
C ALA A 142 -0.49 10.56 5.69
N GLU A 143 -1.62 10.19 6.26
CA GLU A 143 -2.36 8.95 5.95
C GLU A 143 -2.80 8.91 4.48
N VAL A 144 -3.44 9.98 3.98
CA VAL A 144 -3.83 10.13 2.57
C VAL A 144 -2.62 9.98 1.65
N LEU A 145 -1.50 10.66 1.99
CA LEU A 145 -0.28 10.56 1.22
C LEU A 145 0.25 9.14 1.15
N GLN A 146 0.22 8.41 2.28
CA GLN A 146 0.67 7.03 2.35
C GLN A 146 -0.23 6.09 1.53
N HIS A 147 -1.55 6.20 1.64
CA HIS A 147 -2.48 5.42 0.84
C HIS A 147 -2.26 5.63 -0.65
N LYS A 148 -2.11 6.87 -1.11
CA LYS A 148 -1.84 7.16 -2.53
C LYS A 148 -0.45 6.67 -2.96
N ALA A 149 0.56 6.73 -2.09
CA ALA A 149 1.87 6.14 -2.35
C ALA A 149 1.77 4.61 -2.51
N PHE A 150 1.05 3.91 -1.62
CA PHE A 150 0.79 2.47 -1.75
C PHE A 150 0.04 2.13 -3.03
N ALA A 151 -0.98 2.90 -3.38
CA ALA A 151 -1.71 2.69 -4.63
C ALA A 151 -0.77 2.74 -5.84
N VAL A 152 0.11 3.75 -5.91
CA VAL A 152 1.10 3.89 -6.98
C VAL A 152 2.09 2.72 -7.01
N LEU A 153 2.59 2.28 -5.85
CA LEU A 153 3.48 1.12 -5.74
C LEU A 153 2.80 -0.17 -6.23
N LEU A 154 1.56 -0.42 -5.83
CA LEU A 154 0.78 -1.59 -6.25
C LEU A 154 0.50 -1.58 -7.75
N LEU A 155 0.12 -0.42 -8.31
CA LEU A 155 -0.09 -0.26 -9.75
C LEU A 155 1.20 -0.51 -10.53
N ALA A 156 2.33 0.08 -10.10
CA ALA A 156 3.63 -0.13 -10.73
C ALA A 156 4.03 -1.60 -10.69
N LEU A 157 3.86 -2.26 -9.55
CA LEU A 157 4.15 -3.66 -9.35
C LEU A 157 3.28 -4.55 -10.26
N GLY A 158 1.97 -4.30 -10.30
CA GLY A 158 1.05 -5.03 -11.15
C GLY A 158 1.37 -4.88 -12.64
N VAL A 159 1.67 -3.65 -13.10
CA VAL A 159 2.06 -3.39 -14.50
C VAL A 159 3.34 -4.13 -14.85
N ILE A 160 4.40 -4.00 -14.04
CA ILE A 160 5.70 -4.60 -14.33
C ILE A 160 5.59 -6.12 -14.37
N GLU A 161 4.96 -6.74 -13.40
CA GLU A 161 4.83 -8.19 -13.37
C GLU A 161 3.89 -8.71 -14.47
N LEU A 162 2.87 -7.95 -14.86
CA LEU A 162 2.02 -8.29 -16.02
C LEU A 162 2.83 -8.26 -17.33
N LEU A 163 3.68 -7.24 -17.52
CA LEU A 163 4.55 -7.14 -18.69
C LEU A 163 5.61 -8.25 -18.70
N ARG A 164 6.15 -8.64 -17.53
CA ARG A 164 7.03 -9.80 -17.37
C ARG A 164 6.29 -11.11 -17.71
N ALA A 165 5.08 -11.27 -17.18
CA ALA A 165 4.24 -12.42 -17.48
C ALA A 165 3.94 -12.57 -18.98
N ARG A 166 3.76 -11.46 -19.68
CA ARG A 166 3.56 -11.43 -21.16
C ARG A 166 4.87 -11.60 -21.95
N GLY A 167 6.02 -11.61 -21.29
CA GLY A 167 7.32 -11.71 -21.94
C GLY A 167 7.77 -10.45 -22.67
N THR A 168 7.18 -9.29 -22.37
CA THR A 168 7.59 -7.99 -22.91
C THR A 168 8.88 -7.51 -22.23
N LEU A 169 8.97 -7.69 -20.90
CA LEU A 169 10.15 -7.38 -20.10
C LEU A 169 10.99 -8.65 -19.92
N LYS A 170 12.04 -8.81 -20.76
CA LYS A 170 12.85 -10.04 -20.82
C LYS A 170 14.13 -9.99 -20.01
N ALA A 171 14.68 -8.80 -19.75
CA ALA A 171 15.94 -8.66 -19.01
C ALA A 171 15.78 -9.15 -17.56
N GLY A 172 16.75 -9.93 -17.08
CA GLY A 172 16.69 -10.59 -15.77
C GLY A 172 16.56 -9.62 -14.58
N TRP A 173 17.11 -8.42 -14.70
CA TRP A 173 17.04 -7.41 -13.64
C TRP A 173 15.62 -6.93 -13.31
N TRP A 174 14.66 -7.05 -14.24
CA TRP A 174 13.25 -6.77 -13.99
C TRP A 174 12.66 -7.61 -12.85
N GLY A 175 13.25 -8.78 -12.57
CA GLY A 175 12.87 -9.62 -11.44
C GLY A 175 13.08 -8.98 -10.08
N TYR A 176 14.02 -8.06 -9.99
CA TYR A 176 14.37 -7.39 -8.73
C TYR A 176 13.53 -6.13 -8.46
N VAL A 177 12.71 -5.68 -9.43
CA VAL A 177 11.85 -4.50 -9.23
C VAL A 177 10.75 -4.79 -8.22
N PHE A 178 10.15 -5.98 -8.26
CA PHE A 178 9.16 -6.38 -7.26
C PHE A 178 9.75 -6.34 -5.83
N PRO A 179 10.87 -7.01 -5.52
CA PRO A 179 11.51 -6.91 -4.21
C PRO A 179 11.79 -5.47 -3.78
N ALA A 180 12.26 -4.63 -4.69
CA ALA A 180 12.55 -3.23 -4.39
C ALA A 180 11.27 -2.45 -4.01
N ILE A 181 10.19 -2.60 -4.77
CA ILE A 181 8.91 -1.97 -4.48
C ILE A 181 8.33 -2.48 -3.15
N ALA A 182 8.37 -3.80 -2.92
CA ALA A 182 7.89 -4.39 -1.66
C ALA A 182 8.70 -3.90 -0.46
N MET A 183 10.02 -3.73 -0.61
CA MET A 183 10.89 -3.17 0.43
C MET A 183 10.49 -1.72 0.76
N VAL A 184 10.30 -0.88 -0.26
CA VAL A 184 9.87 0.51 -0.08
C VAL A 184 8.51 0.58 0.62
N GLY A 185 7.53 -0.23 0.17
CA GLY A 185 6.22 -0.31 0.82
C GLY A 185 6.32 -0.72 2.29
N SER A 186 7.15 -1.72 2.61
CA SER A 186 7.37 -2.16 3.99
C SER A 186 8.00 -1.08 4.87
N VAL A 187 8.92 -0.27 4.32
CA VAL A 187 9.49 0.88 5.04
C VAL A 187 8.42 1.95 5.29
N ILE A 188 7.58 2.26 4.30
CA ILE A 188 6.48 3.23 4.48
C ILE A 188 5.55 2.78 5.61
N LEU A 189 5.22 1.48 5.69
CA LEU A 189 4.37 0.94 6.76
C LEU A 189 4.94 1.12 8.18
N LEU A 190 6.27 1.16 8.34
CA LEU A 190 6.88 1.41 9.65
C LEU A 190 6.64 2.84 10.17
N PHE A 191 6.36 3.77 9.26
CA PHE A 191 6.07 5.18 9.55
C PHE A 191 4.59 5.52 9.35
N HIS A 192 3.74 4.48 9.27
CA HIS A 192 2.30 4.69 9.14
C HIS A 192 1.73 5.06 10.49
N ASP A 193 1.24 6.29 10.58
CA ASP A 193 0.63 6.85 11.78
C ASP A 193 -0.82 7.24 11.46
N HIS A 194 -1.74 6.70 12.24
CA HIS A 194 -3.14 7.12 12.19
C HIS A 194 -3.31 8.32 13.09
N GLN A 195 -3.59 9.48 12.52
CA GLN A 195 -3.90 10.70 13.27
C GLN A 195 -5.33 10.61 13.81
N GLY A 196 -5.54 9.75 14.80
CA GLY A 196 -6.82 9.70 15.52
C GLY A 196 -6.95 10.87 16.50
N HIS A 197 -7.98 11.69 16.34
CA HIS A 197 -8.26 12.84 17.21
C HIS A 197 -8.95 12.48 18.55
N ALA A 198 -9.08 11.20 18.87
CA ALA A 198 -9.70 10.77 20.12
C ALA A 198 -8.73 10.92 21.30
N HIS A 199 -9.18 11.53 22.39
CA HIS A 199 -8.43 11.70 23.63
C HIS A 199 -8.95 10.72 24.70
N GLY A 200 -8.05 9.93 25.33
CA GLY A 200 -8.38 9.04 26.43
C GLY A 200 -7.53 7.78 26.51
N ALA A 201 -7.65 7.04 27.62
CA ALA A 201 -6.90 5.80 27.85
C ALA A 201 -7.26 4.70 26.84
N ASP A 202 -8.52 4.61 26.45
CA ASP A 202 -9.02 3.64 25.47
C ASP A 202 -8.43 3.91 24.07
N HIS A 203 -8.19 5.18 23.74
CA HIS A 203 -7.53 5.57 22.50
C HIS A 203 -6.09 5.04 22.40
N MET A 204 -5.33 5.12 23.49
CA MET A 204 -3.94 4.60 23.53
C MET A 204 -3.87 3.10 23.27
N GLU A 205 -4.85 2.33 23.70
CA GLU A 205 -4.92 0.89 23.46
C GLU A 205 -5.22 0.58 21.99
N VAL A 206 -6.20 1.29 21.40
CA VAL A 206 -6.54 1.16 19.96
C VAL A 206 -5.33 1.52 19.10
N MET A 207 -4.68 2.65 19.34
CA MET A 207 -3.48 3.07 18.58
C MET A 207 -2.34 2.06 18.69
N ARG A 208 -2.08 1.50 19.89
CA ARG A 208 -1.07 0.45 20.08
C ARG A 208 -1.41 -0.80 19.26
N ARG A 209 -2.67 -1.18 19.21
CA ARG A 209 -3.14 -2.32 18.42
C ARG A 209 -2.92 -2.08 16.93
N ILE A 210 -3.37 -0.95 16.39
CA ILE A 210 -3.19 -0.55 14.99
C ILE A 210 -1.69 -0.58 14.63
N GLN A 211 -0.84 0.03 15.46
CA GLN A 211 0.61 0.05 15.22
C GLN A 211 1.21 -1.37 15.24
N SER A 212 0.75 -2.25 16.13
CA SER A 212 1.24 -3.65 16.17
C SER A 212 0.84 -4.44 14.93
N GLU A 213 -0.35 -4.20 14.40
CA GLU A 213 -0.82 -4.85 13.17
C GLU A 213 -0.06 -4.36 11.94
N HIS A 214 0.18 -3.04 11.81
CA HIS A 214 1.01 -2.47 10.74
C HIS A 214 2.46 -2.94 10.81
N LEU A 215 3.02 -3.13 12.01
CA LEU A 215 4.33 -3.76 12.18
C LEU A 215 4.32 -5.21 11.64
N GLY A 216 3.26 -5.97 11.89
CA GLY A 216 3.07 -7.31 11.34
C GLY A 216 3.04 -7.31 9.80
N PHE A 217 2.33 -6.34 9.20
CA PHE A 217 2.31 -6.16 7.74
C PHE A 217 3.70 -5.78 7.20
N ALA A 218 4.41 -4.86 7.86
CA ALA A 218 5.75 -4.44 7.46
C ALA A 218 6.75 -5.60 7.51
N VAL A 219 6.80 -6.36 8.60
CA VAL A 219 7.68 -7.53 8.76
C VAL A 219 7.39 -8.58 7.69
N THR A 220 6.11 -8.87 7.43
CA THR A 220 5.70 -9.80 6.38
C THR A 220 6.09 -9.27 5.00
N GLY A 221 5.91 -7.98 4.74
CA GLY A 221 6.33 -7.31 3.51
C GLY A 221 7.84 -7.38 3.27
N PHE A 222 8.67 -7.18 4.30
CA PHE A 222 10.12 -7.41 4.23
C PHE A 222 10.45 -8.87 3.89
N GLY A 223 9.73 -9.82 4.51
CA GLY A 223 9.86 -11.24 4.18
C GLY A 223 9.52 -11.54 2.72
N ILE A 224 8.46 -10.93 2.19
CA ILE A 224 8.06 -11.01 0.78
C ILE A 224 9.16 -10.45 -0.12
N ALA A 225 9.66 -9.25 0.17
CA ALA A 225 10.74 -8.62 -0.59
C ALA A 225 11.99 -9.49 -0.65
N LEU A 226 12.44 -9.96 0.51
CA LEU A 226 13.63 -10.80 0.63
C LEU A 226 13.47 -12.13 -0.14
N THR A 227 12.36 -12.85 0.11
CA THR A 227 12.14 -14.16 -0.51
C THR A 227 11.95 -14.06 -2.02
N LYS A 228 11.28 -13.01 -2.52
CA LYS A 228 11.17 -12.73 -3.95
C LYS A 228 12.52 -12.42 -4.57
N GLY A 229 13.35 -11.58 -3.94
CA GLY A 229 14.70 -11.26 -4.40
C GLY A 229 15.58 -12.51 -4.50
N LEU A 230 15.57 -13.35 -3.47
CA LEU A 230 16.29 -14.62 -3.44
C LEU A 230 15.75 -15.63 -4.46
N ALA A 231 14.46 -15.62 -4.77
CA ALA A 231 13.86 -16.45 -5.81
C ALA A 231 14.29 -16.04 -7.23
N GLU A 232 14.65 -14.77 -7.46
CA GLU A 232 15.18 -14.30 -8.74
C GLU A 232 16.68 -14.58 -8.88
N THR A 233 17.41 -14.71 -7.77
CA THR A 233 18.86 -14.96 -7.75
C THR A 233 19.16 -16.43 -8.09
N PRO A 234 20.11 -16.71 -8.99
CA PRO A 234 20.56 -18.08 -9.24
C PRO A 234 21.24 -18.68 -8.01
N SER A 235 20.60 -19.63 -7.36
CA SER A 235 21.12 -20.31 -6.16
C SER A 235 20.51 -21.71 -6.00
N ALA A 236 21.16 -22.57 -5.22
CA ALA A 236 20.63 -23.89 -4.85
C ALA A 236 19.28 -23.79 -4.10
N TRP A 237 19.03 -22.68 -3.41
CA TRP A 237 17.82 -22.43 -2.63
C TRP A 237 16.68 -21.76 -3.41
N ARG A 238 16.91 -21.46 -4.70
CA ARG A 238 15.92 -20.76 -5.54
C ARG A 238 14.55 -21.43 -5.57
N ALA A 239 14.50 -22.77 -5.63
CA ALA A 239 13.26 -23.51 -5.65
C ALA A 239 12.47 -23.37 -4.34
N PHE A 240 13.16 -23.31 -3.20
CA PHE A 240 12.58 -23.07 -1.90
C PHE A 240 11.97 -21.67 -1.82
N PHE A 241 12.73 -20.63 -2.19
CA PHE A 241 12.24 -19.25 -2.14
C PHE A 241 11.08 -18.99 -3.11
N LYS A 242 11.04 -19.65 -4.25
CA LYS A 242 9.89 -19.59 -5.18
C LYS A 242 8.60 -20.13 -4.59
N ARG A 243 8.67 -21.03 -3.61
CA ARG A 243 7.50 -21.54 -2.88
C ARG A 243 7.17 -20.66 -1.67
N LEU A 244 8.20 -20.21 -0.96
CA LEU A 244 8.03 -19.40 0.26
C LEU A 244 7.42 -18.03 -0.05
N PHE A 245 7.83 -17.38 -1.15
CA PHE A 245 7.34 -16.08 -1.55
C PHE A 245 5.79 -16.02 -1.66
N PRO A 246 5.10 -16.87 -2.46
CA PRO A 246 3.64 -16.83 -2.52
C PRO A 246 2.97 -17.26 -1.20
N THR A 247 3.61 -18.08 -0.37
CA THR A 247 3.10 -18.41 0.96
C THR A 247 3.07 -17.17 1.86
N LEU A 248 4.11 -16.32 1.81
CA LEU A 248 4.11 -15.07 2.56
C LEU A 248 3.06 -14.07 2.04
N LEU A 249 2.74 -14.09 0.74
CA LEU A 249 1.58 -13.32 0.23
C LEU A 249 0.26 -13.82 0.83
N LEU A 250 0.09 -15.14 0.98
CA LEU A 250 -1.08 -15.67 1.67
C LEU A 250 -1.14 -15.22 3.14
N VAL A 251 0.01 -15.22 3.83
CA VAL A 251 0.09 -14.73 5.22
C VAL A 251 -0.28 -13.25 5.28
N LEU A 252 0.28 -12.41 4.41
CA LEU A 252 -0.05 -10.98 4.37
C LEU A 252 -1.53 -10.76 4.07
N GLY A 253 -2.09 -11.47 3.07
CA GLY A 253 -3.51 -11.39 2.76
C GLY A 253 -4.40 -11.82 3.92
N ALA A 254 -4.02 -12.87 4.65
CA ALA A 254 -4.74 -13.32 5.84
C ALA A 254 -4.65 -12.29 6.99
N LEU A 255 -3.49 -11.69 7.23
CA LEU A 255 -3.33 -10.64 8.23
C LEU A 255 -4.22 -9.42 7.92
N LEU A 256 -4.27 -8.99 6.65
CA LEU A 256 -5.14 -7.90 6.21
C LEU A 256 -6.64 -8.26 6.35
N LEU A 257 -7.03 -9.54 6.19
CA LEU A 257 -8.41 -10.00 6.34
C LEU A 257 -8.88 -10.07 7.80
N VAL A 258 -7.96 -10.16 8.76
CA VAL A 258 -8.29 -10.19 10.20
C VAL A 258 -8.02 -8.85 10.89
N TYR A 259 -7.66 -7.83 10.10
CA TYR A 259 -7.47 -6.47 10.61
C TYR A 259 -8.73 -5.93 11.27
N VAL A 260 -8.61 -5.36 12.47
CA VAL A 260 -9.69 -4.72 13.21
C VAL A 260 -9.15 -3.49 13.92
N GLU A 261 -9.73 -2.34 13.65
CA GLU A 261 -9.40 -1.05 14.25
C GLU A 261 -10.09 -0.82 15.59
#